data_9e6c7516e1def6d6cee6760c6282eda7
#
_entry.id   9e6c7516e1def6d6cee6760c6282eda7
#
_cell.length_a   1.000
_cell.length_b   1.000
_cell.length_c   1.000
_cell.angle_alpha   90.00
_cell.angle_beta   90.00
_cell.angle_gamma   90.00
#
_symmetry.space_group_name_H-M   'P 1'
#
loop_
_entity.id
_entity.type
_entity.pdbx_description
1 polymer ?
#
loop_
_entity_poly.entity_id
_entity_poly.type
_entity_poly.pdbx_seq_one_letter_code
_entity_poly.pdbx_strand_id
1 'polypeptide(L)'
;MTMTKTNKRALLGILLLLAPLCVQASVSIIPLPTHVQEGKGTFLLKDRMNIGVNDPALADAADYLKQMLSRATGYQDIAIRRGTGDINLVLVPAEDKEDEAYTLNVSRGGITIKAGTYRGVVNGISTLRQLLPNEIESLTPVTGVNWTVPVVQVQDKPAYHWRGLMLDPSRHFYSVEETKQFLDHMALYKYNKFHWHLTDGVAWRIQINKYPLLTQRGAWREFRLDIDINCEKRAQNENNPTLLLPTKYIREENGRRLYGGFYTQDEVKEVVRYAAIRGIDVIPEIDMPGHFWCGTQAYPLLSCGQDGNDPLCLGKELTLEFCRNVWQEIFQLFPYEYAHIGGDEVDRSRWVGCPDCQKRIAEEKLRDVTELQAWFTKDMERFFNQHGRKLMGWDEILEGGVSRTATVYWWRGDHADVAQKSTQMGNQVVICPTTYCYFDYGQDDNTLKRIYTSDVIPADLSAEQLKLVKGIQSNVWGEFIPTVGRMQFMVFPRALAMVEKAWTPNDAQNWENFEHRLKSHLHRLNAAGINYRPLQTTQP
;
A
#
# COMPACT_ATOMS: atom_id res chain seq x y z
N MET A 1 -88.86 -43.58 -5.29
CA MET A 1 -88.68 -43.29 -3.85
C MET A 1 -87.17 -43.36 -3.56
N THR A 2 -86.56 -42.29 -3.26
CA THR A 2 -85.32 -41.99 -2.52
C THR A 2 -84.54 -40.85 -3.18
N MET A 3 -84.59 -39.71 -2.49
CA MET A 3 -83.88 -38.46 -2.85
C MET A 3 -82.40 -38.58 -2.48
N THR A 4 -81.54 -38.21 -3.41
CA THR A 4 -80.10 -38.00 -3.13
C THR A 4 -79.80 -36.51 -3.05
N LYS A 5 -79.29 -36.10 -1.87
CA LYS A 5 -78.84 -34.72 -1.57
C LYS A 5 -77.49 -34.44 -2.26
N THR A 6 -77.45 -33.40 -3.04
CA THR A 6 -76.22 -32.84 -3.62
C THR A 6 -75.55 -31.86 -2.64
N ASN A 7 -74.36 -32.17 -2.20
CA ASN A 7 -73.50 -31.28 -1.40
C ASN A 7 -72.69 -30.38 -2.34
N LYS A 8 -72.95 -29.05 -2.31
CA LYS A 8 -72.10 -28.04 -2.89
C LYS A 8 -70.95 -27.70 -1.91
N ARG A 9 -69.74 -28.10 -2.25
CA ARG A 9 -68.52 -27.60 -1.57
C ARG A 9 -68.10 -26.30 -2.27
N ALA A 10 -68.10 -25.17 -1.53
CA ALA A 10 -67.52 -23.92 -1.94
C ALA A 10 -65.98 -24.01 -1.80
N LEU A 11 -65.27 -23.86 -2.93
CA LEU A 11 -63.82 -23.69 -2.94
C LEU A 11 -63.52 -22.20 -2.62
N LEU A 12 -62.97 -21.95 -1.43
CA LEU A 12 -62.42 -20.64 -1.07
C LEU A 12 -60.99 -20.57 -1.63
N GLY A 13 -60.83 -19.87 -2.76
CA GLY A 13 -59.50 -19.60 -3.33
C GLY A 13 -58.77 -18.55 -2.48
N ILE A 14 -57.72 -18.98 -1.75
CA ILE A 14 -56.78 -18.07 -1.09
C ILE A 14 -55.84 -17.53 -2.17
N LEU A 15 -56.05 -16.27 -2.57
CA LEU A 15 -55.13 -15.52 -3.41
C LEU A 15 -53.93 -15.09 -2.52
N LEU A 16 -52.84 -15.84 -2.54
CA LEU A 16 -51.57 -15.38 -1.99
C LEU A 16 -51.03 -14.26 -2.89
N LEU A 17 -51.18 -13.04 -2.43
CA LEU A 17 -50.46 -11.89 -2.94
C LEU A 17 -48.95 -12.09 -2.63
N LEU A 18 -48.19 -12.63 -3.56
CA LEU A 18 -46.73 -12.55 -3.58
C LEU A 18 -46.35 -11.09 -3.78
N ALA A 19 -46.19 -10.35 -2.67
CA ALA A 19 -45.47 -9.10 -2.73
C ALA A 19 -44.06 -9.37 -3.25
N PRO A 20 -43.57 -8.63 -4.26
CA PRO A 20 -42.19 -8.78 -4.67
C PRO A 20 -41.33 -8.38 -3.46
N LEU A 21 -40.61 -9.34 -2.89
CA LEU A 21 -39.47 -9.06 -2.02
C LEU A 21 -38.48 -8.27 -2.89
N CYS A 22 -38.51 -6.94 -2.79
CA CYS A 22 -37.40 -6.12 -3.17
C CYS A 22 -36.23 -6.55 -2.27
N VAL A 23 -35.41 -7.46 -2.76
CA VAL A 23 -34.08 -7.72 -2.18
C VAL A 23 -33.34 -6.41 -2.39
N GLN A 24 -33.32 -5.57 -1.37
CA GLN A 24 -32.48 -4.38 -1.35
C GLN A 24 -31.06 -4.92 -1.35
N ALA A 25 -30.31 -4.66 -2.44
CA ALA A 25 -28.92 -5.08 -2.53
C ALA A 25 -28.18 -4.49 -1.32
N SER A 26 -27.59 -5.35 -0.51
CA SER A 26 -26.80 -4.89 0.63
C SER A 26 -25.62 -4.08 0.14
N VAL A 27 -25.24 -3.01 0.88
CA VAL A 27 -24.10 -2.17 0.49
C VAL A 27 -22.82 -3.01 0.46
N SER A 28 -22.05 -2.87 -0.62
CA SER A 28 -20.78 -3.56 -0.80
C SER A 28 -19.63 -2.62 -0.48
N ILE A 29 -18.99 -2.80 0.69
CA ILE A 29 -17.85 -2.01 1.14
C ILE A 29 -16.68 -2.95 1.44
N ILE A 30 -15.50 -2.66 0.91
CA ILE A 30 -14.24 -3.35 1.22
C ILE A 30 -13.22 -2.29 1.66
N PRO A 31 -12.54 -2.48 2.80
CA PRO A 31 -12.73 -3.53 3.81
C PRO A 31 -14.09 -3.42 4.53
N LEU A 32 -14.54 -4.54 5.10
CA LEU A 32 -15.82 -4.63 5.81
C LEU A 32 -15.82 -3.69 7.03
N PRO A 33 -16.78 -2.74 7.11
CA PRO A 33 -16.87 -1.84 8.25
C PRO A 33 -17.33 -2.56 9.53
N THR A 34 -16.97 -1.99 10.67
CA THR A 34 -17.33 -2.51 11.99
C THR A 34 -18.84 -2.57 12.18
N HIS A 35 -19.58 -1.56 11.71
CA HIS A 35 -21.04 -1.53 11.79
C HIS A 35 -21.65 -0.80 10.59
N VAL A 36 -22.68 -1.40 10.01
CA VAL A 36 -23.45 -0.82 8.89
C VAL A 36 -24.93 -0.99 9.17
N GLN A 37 -25.70 0.11 9.13
CA GLN A 37 -27.14 0.11 9.23
C GLN A 37 -27.76 0.75 7.99
N GLU A 38 -28.36 -0.05 7.14
CA GLU A 38 -29.04 0.42 5.94
C GLU A 38 -30.41 1.04 6.25
N GLY A 39 -30.72 2.13 5.54
CA GLY A 39 -32.00 2.81 5.61
C GLY A 39 -32.78 2.74 4.29
N LYS A 40 -33.93 3.41 4.22
CA LYS A 40 -34.78 3.45 3.02
C LYS A 40 -34.58 4.74 2.22
N GLY A 41 -34.32 4.59 0.92
CA GLY A 41 -34.15 5.69 -0.03
C GLY A 41 -32.72 6.02 -0.32
N THR A 42 -32.48 7.13 -1.01
CA THR A 42 -31.16 7.56 -1.49
C THR A 42 -31.00 9.07 -1.31
N PHE A 43 -29.77 9.53 -1.21
CA PHE A 43 -29.35 10.90 -1.42
C PHE A 43 -28.96 11.08 -2.90
N LEU A 44 -29.48 12.10 -3.57
CA LEU A 44 -29.16 12.42 -4.96
C LEU A 44 -28.10 13.53 -5.00
N LEU A 45 -26.97 13.25 -5.63
CA LEU A 45 -25.98 14.29 -5.97
C LEU A 45 -26.58 15.24 -7.00
N LYS A 46 -26.34 16.54 -6.84
CA LYS A 46 -26.80 17.59 -7.74
C LYS A 46 -25.60 18.31 -8.33
N ASP A 47 -25.76 18.88 -9.53
CA ASP A 47 -24.71 19.70 -10.14
C ASP A 47 -24.32 20.86 -9.23
N ARG A 48 -25.32 21.54 -8.64
CA ARG A 48 -25.09 22.60 -7.66
C ARG A 48 -25.21 22.06 -6.25
N MET A 49 -24.07 21.95 -5.53
CA MET A 49 -24.04 21.53 -4.13
C MET A 49 -22.83 22.10 -3.37
N ASN A 50 -22.87 21.99 -2.05
CA ASN A 50 -21.85 22.51 -1.17
C ASN A 50 -21.22 21.38 -0.35
N ILE A 51 -19.89 21.40 -0.25
CA ILE A 51 -19.13 20.63 0.73
C ILE A 51 -18.85 21.56 1.90
N GLY A 52 -19.45 21.27 3.05
CA GLY A 52 -19.24 21.99 4.30
C GLY A 52 -18.04 21.43 5.06
N VAL A 53 -17.19 22.31 5.58
CA VAL A 53 -16.07 21.94 6.46
C VAL A 53 -16.17 22.75 7.76
N ASN A 54 -16.01 22.09 8.90
CA ASN A 54 -16.01 22.78 10.20
C ASN A 54 -14.62 23.27 10.60
N ASP A 55 -13.55 22.70 10.06
CA ASP A 55 -12.16 23.00 10.38
C ASP A 55 -11.33 23.24 9.11
N PRO A 56 -10.50 24.30 9.05
CA PRO A 56 -9.60 24.57 7.92
C PRO A 56 -8.63 23.43 7.60
N ALA A 57 -8.27 22.60 8.58
CA ALA A 57 -7.41 21.43 8.36
C ALA A 57 -8.01 20.42 7.38
N LEU A 58 -9.32 20.47 7.11
CA LEU A 58 -10.00 19.61 6.15
C LEU A 58 -10.06 20.17 4.72
N ALA A 59 -9.41 21.31 4.43
CA ALA A 59 -9.45 21.93 3.11
C ALA A 59 -8.99 20.95 2.00
N ASP A 60 -7.83 20.29 2.20
CA ASP A 60 -7.31 19.30 1.25
C ASP A 60 -8.24 18.09 1.06
N ALA A 61 -8.88 17.62 2.13
CA ALA A 61 -9.86 16.51 2.05
C ALA A 61 -11.13 16.93 1.29
N ALA A 62 -11.57 18.17 1.46
CA ALA A 62 -12.71 18.71 0.74
C ALA A 62 -12.40 18.90 -0.75
N ASP A 63 -11.21 19.39 -1.09
CA ASP A 63 -10.75 19.49 -2.48
C ASP A 63 -10.60 18.11 -3.12
N TYR A 64 -10.05 17.13 -2.43
CA TYR A 64 -9.96 15.74 -2.88
C TYR A 64 -11.35 15.17 -3.19
N LEU A 65 -12.31 15.34 -2.27
CA LEU A 65 -13.71 14.92 -2.48
C LEU A 65 -14.34 15.64 -3.68
N LYS A 66 -14.19 16.97 -3.78
CA LYS A 66 -14.70 17.78 -4.89
C LYS A 66 -14.15 17.28 -6.23
N GLN A 67 -12.83 17.10 -6.35
CA GLN A 67 -12.19 16.63 -7.58
C GLN A 67 -12.70 15.24 -7.98
N MET A 68 -12.81 14.32 -7.01
CA MET A 68 -13.34 12.98 -7.24
C MET A 68 -14.77 13.02 -7.80
N LEU A 69 -15.64 13.82 -7.20
CA LEU A 69 -17.03 13.98 -7.65
C LEU A 69 -17.10 14.64 -9.02
N SER A 70 -16.45 15.81 -9.20
CA SER A 70 -16.51 16.58 -10.45
C SER A 70 -15.98 15.81 -11.65
N ARG A 71 -14.95 14.99 -11.47
CA ARG A 71 -14.29 14.25 -12.55
C ARG A 71 -15.25 13.30 -13.27
N ALA A 72 -15.97 12.48 -12.54
CA ALA A 72 -16.83 11.46 -13.12
C ALA A 72 -18.26 11.97 -13.42
N THR A 73 -18.80 12.87 -12.55
CA THR A 73 -20.15 13.42 -12.76
C THR A 73 -20.19 14.50 -13.83
N GLY A 74 -19.07 15.19 -14.08
CA GLY A 74 -19.02 16.39 -14.90
C GLY A 74 -19.58 17.65 -14.20
N TYR A 75 -19.94 17.55 -12.94
CA TYR A 75 -20.51 18.66 -12.16
C TYR A 75 -19.47 19.74 -11.88
N GLN A 76 -19.81 21.01 -12.19
CA GLN A 76 -18.88 22.14 -12.10
C GLN A 76 -19.20 23.07 -10.91
N ASP A 77 -20.45 23.12 -10.43
CA ASP A 77 -20.88 24.03 -9.37
C ASP A 77 -20.86 23.37 -7.96
N ILE A 78 -19.73 22.68 -7.67
CA ILE A 78 -19.48 22.15 -6.33
C ILE A 78 -18.62 23.14 -5.56
N ALA A 79 -19.19 23.82 -4.56
CA ALA A 79 -18.50 24.81 -3.75
C ALA A 79 -18.06 24.23 -2.39
N ILE A 80 -16.84 24.60 -1.94
CA ILE A 80 -16.37 24.30 -0.58
C ILE A 80 -16.67 25.52 0.29
N ARG A 81 -17.30 25.30 1.45
CA ARG A 81 -17.70 26.35 2.38
C ARG A 81 -17.38 26.01 3.83
N ARG A 82 -17.09 27.02 4.62
CA ARG A 82 -17.02 26.88 6.07
C ARG A 82 -18.44 26.71 6.63
N GLY A 83 -18.62 25.73 7.53
CA GLY A 83 -19.91 25.41 8.14
C GLY A 83 -20.60 24.23 7.45
N THR A 84 -21.91 24.30 7.31
CA THR A 84 -22.74 23.20 6.79
C THR A 84 -22.93 23.27 5.29
N GLY A 85 -23.06 22.10 4.65
CA GLY A 85 -23.32 21.90 3.23
C GLY A 85 -24.21 20.68 2.98
N ASP A 86 -24.36 20.32 1.73
CA ASP A 86 -25.04 19.08 1.31
C ASP A 86 -24.21 17.84 1.72
N ILE A 87 -22.87 17.96 1.68
CA ILE A 87 -21.92 16.98 2.21
C ILE A 87 -21.08 17.69 3.27
N ASN A 88 -21.00 17.13 4.47
CA ASN A 88 -20.30 17.73 5.60
C ASN A 88 -19.11 16.90 6.00
N LEU A 89 -17.93 17.50 6.05
CA LEU A 89 -16.71 16.95 6.64
C LEU A 89 -16.51 17.59 8.00
N VAL A 90 -16.49 16.77 9.06
CA VAL A 90 -16.50 17.24 10.44
C VAL A 90 -15.34 16.63 11.21
N LEU A 91 -14.38 17.47 11.59
CA LEU A 91 -13.30 17.11 12.50
C LEU A 91 -13.77 17.34 13.95
N VAL A 92 -13.63 16.32 14.79
CA VAL A 92 -13.93 16.36 16.22
C VAL A 92 -12.64 16.11 16.96
N PRO A 93 -12.27 16.92 17.95
CA PRO A 93 -11.03 16.68 18.68
C PRO A 93 -10.95 15.24 19.21
N ALA A 94 -9.86 14.54 18.91
CA ALA A 94 -9.52 13.24 19.44
C ALA A 94 -8.23 13.34 20.27
N GLU A 95 -8.15 12.55 21.33
CA GLU A 95 -6.94 12.45 22.16
C GLU A 95 -5.82 11.70 21.40
N ASP A 96 -6.19 10.64 20.69
CA ASP A 96 -5.28 9.87 19.86
C ASP A 96 -5.16 10.49 18.46
N LYS A 97 -3.97 10.96 18.11
CA LYS A 97 -3.67 11.54 16.80
C LYS A 97 -3.59 10.50 15.67
N GLU A 98 -3.47 9.24 16.01
CA GLU A 98 -3.47 8.12 15.06
C GLU A 98 -4.85 7.45 14.94
N ASP A 99 -5.88 7.96 15.63
CA ASP A 99 -7.25 7.45 15.51
C ASP A 99 -7.75 7.60 14.07
N GLU A 100 -8.07 6.48 13.46
CA GLU A 100 -8.59 6.40 12.09
C GLU A 100 -10.10 6.10 12.04
N ALA A 101 -10.76 6.08 13.21
CA ALA A 101 -12.19 5.85 13.31
C ALA A 101 -12.99 6.98 12.65
N TYR A 102 -14.10 6.61 12.06
CA TYR A 102 -15.04 7.58 11.47
C TYR A 102 -16.49 7.10 11.58
N THR A 103 -17.40 8.04 11.43
CA THR A 103 -18.82 7.78 11.15
C THR A 103 -19.20 8.42 9.84
N LEU A 104 -19.99 7.70 9.02
CA LEU A 104 -20.60 8.22 7.81
C LEU A 104 -22.11 8.07 7.96
N ASN A 105 -22.84 9.18 7.87
CA ASN A 105 -24.30 9.19 7.90
C ASN A 105 -24.82 9.76 6.57
N VAL A 106 -25.52 8.95 5.81
CA VAL A 106 -26.22 9.34 4.59
C VAL A 106 -27.70 9.36 4.88
N SER A 107 -28.34 10.53 4.73
CA SER A 107 -29.76 10.73 4.79
C SER A 107 -30.30 11.25 3.46
N ARG A 108 -31.61 11.32 3.27
CA ARG A 108 -32.19 11.95 2.07
C ARG A 108 -31.85 13.44 1.95
N GLY A 109 -31.52 14.10 3.06
CA GLY A 109 -31.27 15.54 3.13
C GLY A 109 -29.78 15.92 3.06
N GLY A 110 -28.84 14.96 3.16
CA GLY A 110 -27.42 15.25 3.14
C GLY A 110 -26.57 14.11 3.65
N ILE A 111 -25.26 14.32 3.55
CA ILE A 111 -24.22 13.38 3.96
C ILE A 111 -23.35 14.04 5.03
N THR A 112 -22.97 13.30 6.07
CA THR A 112 -22.03 13.77 7.08
C THR A 112 -20.97 12.70 7.34
N ILE A 113 -19.70 13.07 7.18
CA ILE A 113 -18.53 12.29 7.57
C ILE A 113 -17.92 12.97 8.79
N LYS A 114 -17.78 12.25 9.91
CA LYS A 114 -17.25 12.77 11.16
C LYS A 114 -16.13 11.86 11.67
N ALA A 115 -14.99 12.44 12.04
CA ALA A 115 -13.84 11.69 12.57
C ALA A 115 -13.01 12.53 13.54
N GLY A 116 -12.13 11.87 14.30
CA GLY A 116 -11.20 12.49 15.23
C GLY A 116 -9.96 13.06 14.56
N THR A 117 -9.61 12.55 13.39
CA THR A 117 -8.41 12.92 12.64
C THR A 117 -8.71 13.17 11.16
N TYR A 118 -7.78 13.84 10.48
CA TYR A 118 -7.81 14.03 9.03
C TYR A 118 -7.93 12.67 8.29
N ARG A 119 -7.12 11.66 8.71
CA ARG A 119 -7.13 10.32 8.10
C ARG A 119 -8.46 9.62 8.28
N GLY A 120 -9.09 9.73 9.44
CA GLY A 120 -10.44 9.20 9.65
C GLY A 120 -11.46 9.83 8.70
N VAL A 121 -11.38 11.15 8.42
CA VAL A 121 -12.24 11.82 7.42
C VAL A 121 -12.00 11.26 6.03
N VAL A 122 -10.74 11.05 5.62
CA VAL A 122 -10.39 10.46 4.33
C VAL A 122 -10.89 9.02 4.20
N ASN A 123 -10.81 8.22 5.27
CA ASN A 123 -11.40 6.88 5.30
C ASN A 123 -12.93 6.90 5.09
N GLY A 124 -13.61 7.89 5.67
CA GLY A 124 -15.04 8.12 5.44
C GLY A 124 -15.33 8.53 3.98
N ILE A 125 -14.48 9.36 3.36
CA ILE A 125 -14.57 9.71 1.94
C ILE A 125 -14.40 8.45 1.07
N SER A 126 -13.46 7.57 1.39
CA SER A 126 -13.25 6.30 0.68
C SER A 126 -14.51 5.41 0.74
N THR A 127 -15.17 5.37 1.90
CA THR A 127 -16.44 4.65 2.05
C THR A 127 -17.57 5.31 1.25
N LEU A 128 -17.70 6.63 1.29
CA LEU A 128 -18.67 7.35 0.45
C LEU A 128 -18.44 7.07 -1.05
N ARG A 129 -17.18 7.06 -1.49
CA ARG A 129 -16.79 6.72 -2.87
C ARG A 129 -17.29 5.32 -3.25
N GLN A 130 -17.15 4.34 -2.37
CA GLN A 130 -17.61 2.97 -2.61
C GLN A 130 -19.14 2.81 -2.59
N LEU A 131 -19.88 3.73 -1.94
CA LEU A 131 -21.35 3.75 -1.94
C LEU A 131 -21.95 4.42 -3.18
N LEU A 132 -21.17 5.18 -3.94
CA LEU A 132 -21.55 5.76 -5.21
C LEU A 132 -21.56 4.70 -6.33
N PRO A 133 -22.28 4.93 -7.44
CA PRO A 133 -22.19 4.09 -8.64
C PRO A 133 -20.76 3.86 -9.06
N ASN A 134 -20.46 2.68 -9.62
CA ASN A 134 -19.08 2.30 -10.00
C ASN A 134 -18.45 3.28 -11.00
N GLU A 135 -19.25 3.95 -11.80
CA GLU A 135 -18.86 4.97 -12.78
C GLU A 135 -18.16 6.17 -12.13
N ILE A 136 -18.22 6.34 -10.80
CA ILE A 136 -17.46 7.37 -10.07
C ILE A 136 -15.95 7.20 -10.24
N GLU A 137 -15.51 6.01 -10.59
CA GLU A 137 -14.09 5.72 -10.86
C GLU A 137 -13.62 6.23 -12.22
N SER A 138 -14.53 6.62 -13.12
CA SER A 138 -14.16 7.14 -14.44
C SER A 138 -13.25 8.36 -14.35
N LEU A 139 -12.24 8.39 -15.23
CA LEU A 139 -11.33 9.54 -15.36
C LEU A 139 -11.92 10.69 -16.19
N THR A 140 -13.08 10.48 -16.80
CA THR A 140 -13.82 11.46 -17.61
C THR A 140 -15.30 11.45 -17.23
N PRO A 141 -16.03 12.54 -17.50
CA PRO A 141 -17.46 12.61 -17.21
C PRO A 141 -18.27 11.51 -17.88
N VAL A 142 -19.17 10.87 -17.14
CA VAL A 142 -20.09 9.82 -17.62
C VAL A 142 -21.50 10.35 -17.59
N THR A 143 -22.20 10.26 -18.74
CA THR A 143 -23.59 10.68 -18.87
C THR A 143 -24.56 9.52 -18.62
N GLY A 144 -25.81 9.85 -18.24
CA GLY A 144 -26.87 8.86 -18.04
C GLY A 144 -26.81 8.08 -16.73
N VAL A 145 -25.87 8.39 -15.85
CA VAL A 145 -25.77 7.79 -14.52
C VAL A 145 -26.65 8.55 -13.52
N ASN A 146 -27.42 7.82 -12.74
CA ASN A 146 -28.16 8.38 -11.61
C ASN A 146 -27.24 8.40 -10.39
N TRP A 147 -26.61 9.55 -10.12
CA TRP A 147 -25.62 9.73 -9.06
C TRP A 147 -26.28 9.75 -7.69
N THR A 148 -26.60 8.58 -7.16
CA THR A 148 -27.25 8.41 -5.86
C THR A 148 -26.37 7.65 -4.88
N VAL A 149 -26.55 7.97 -3.58
CA VAL A 149 -25.92 7.26 -2.46
C VAL A 149 -27.06 6.65 -1.62
N PRO A 150 -27.05 5.35 -1.29
CA PRO A 150 -28.06 4.75 -0.43
C PRO A 150 -28.07 5.40 0.96
N VAL A 151 -29.24 5.53 1.57
CA VAL A 151 -29.35 5.96 2.97
C VAL A 151 -28.75 4.87 3.85
N VAL A 152 -27.71 5.24 4.60
CA VAL A 152 -26.94 4.31 5.42
C VAL A 152 -26.23 5.04 6.57
N GLN A 153 -26.04 4.34 7.68
CA GLN A 153 -25.16 4.75 8.76
C GLN A 153 -24.01 3.75 8.85
N VAL A 154 -22.77 4.25 8.83
CA VAL A 154 -21.55 3.46 8.98
C VAL A 154 -20.79 3.98 10.18
N GLN A 155 -20.36 3.06 11.06
CA GLN A 155 -19.38 3.31 12.12
C GLN A 155 -18.23 2.34 11.88
N ASP A 156 -17.02 2.86 11.81
CA ASP A 156 -15.91 2.06 11.35
C ASP A 156 -14.58 2.50 11.94
N LYS A 157 -13.68 1.54 12.11
CA LYS A 157 -12.30 1.74 12.53
C LYS A 157 -11.44 0.53 12.14
N PRO A 158 -10.15 0.72 11.86
CA PRO A 158 -9.26 -0.39 11.54
C PRO A 158 -8.91 -1.22 12.78
N ALA A 159 -8.67 -2.53 12.59
CA ALA A 159 -8.11 -3.41 13.61
C ALA A 159 -6.62 -3.12 13.84
N TYR A 160 -5.88 -2.74 12.78
CA TYR A 160 -4.45 -2.42 12.82
C TYR A 160 -4.16 -1.07 12.16
N HIS A 161 -3.22 -0.31 12.75
CA HIS A 161 -2.82 1.01 12.24
C HIS A 161 -1.89 0.95 11.03
N TRP A 162 -1.31 -0.21 10.70
CA TRP A 162 -0.44 -0.38 9.54
C TRP A 162 -1.13 -1.24 8.48
N ARG A 163 -1.44 -0.63 7.35
CA ARG A 163 -1.97 -1.28 6.15
C ARG A 163 -1.09 -0.84 5.00
N GLY A 164 0.03 -1.57 4.86
CA GLY A 164 1.10 -1.21 3.95
C GLY A 164 0.97 -1.84 2.58
N LEU A 165 1.44 -1.12 1.58
CA LEU A 165 1.68 -1.64 0.24
C LEU A 165 3.00 -1.07 -0.28
N MET A 166 3.93 -1.96 -0.66
CA MET A 166 5.25 -1.59 -1.18
C MET A 166 5.22 -1.62 -2.70
N LEU A 167 5.94 -0.68 -3.32
CA LEU A 167 6.23 -0.66 -4.75
C LEU A 167 7.74 -0.56 -4.95
N ASP A 168 8.27 -1.36 -5.87
CA ASP A 168 9.68 -1.42 -6.25
C ASP A 168 9.93 -0.78 -7.64
N PRO A 169 10.20 0.53 -7.70
CA PRO A 169 10.65 1.18 -8.92
C PRO A 169 12.13 0.92 -9.25
N SER A 170 12.90 0.31 -8.35
CA SER A 170 14.31 0.03 -8.60
C SER A 170 14.47 -0.99 -9.71
N ARG A 171 13.77 -2.12 -9.62
CA ARG A 171 13.85 -3.16 -10.66
C ARG A 171 13.23 -2.67 -11.97
N HIS A 172 12.01 -2.11 -11.93
CA HIS A 172 11.39 -1.46 -13.09
C HIS A 172 10.76 -0.12 -12.70
N PHE A 173 11.14 0.92 -13.45
CA PHE A 173 10.80 2.31 -13.12
C PHE A 173 9.33 2.63 -13.42
N TYR A 174 8.71 3.41 -12.53
CA TYR A 174 7.37 3.99 -12.68
C TYR A 174 7.46 5.51 -12.61
N SER A 175 6.76 6.24 -13.50
CA SER A 175 6.69 7.69 -13.44
C SER A 175 5.93 8.19 -12.20
N VAL A 176 6.02 9.50 -11.96
CA VAL A 176 5.24 10.17 -10.89
C VAL A 176 3.74 9.90 -11.07
N GLU A 177 3.23 10.00 -12.29
CA GLU A 177 1.81 9.78 -12.60
C GLU A 177 1.40 8.32 -12.35
N GLU A 178 2.24 7.35 -12.71
CA GLU A 178 2.00 5.93 -12.44
C GLU A 178 2.02 5.63 -10.93
N THR A 179 2.94 6.27 -10.21
CA THR A 179 3.00 6.18 -8.73
C THR A 179 1.77 6.82 -8.09
N LYS A 180 1.28 7.95 -8.59
CA LYS A 180 0.03 8.57 -8.11
C LYS A 180 -1.21 7.71 -8.38
N GLN A 181 -1.28 7.02 -9.53
CA GLN A 181 -2.35 6.05 -9.79
C GLN A 181 -2.33 4.91 -8.76
N PHE A 182 -1.15 4.42 -8.40
CA PHE A 182 -1.01 3.41 -7.35
C PHE A 182 -1.53 3.92 -6.00
N LEU A 183 -1.19 5.16 -5.63
CA LEU A 183 -1.70 5.82 -4.41
C LEU A 183 -3.22 6.04 -4.44
N ASP A 184 -3.82 6.32 -5.60
CA ASP A 184 -5.28 6.42 -5.75
C ASP A 184 -5.99 5.10 -5.46
N HIS A 185 -5.40 3.99 -5.90
CA HIS A 185 -5.91 2.65 -5.61
C HIS A 185 -5.74 2.29 -4.13
N MET A 186 -4.60 2.66 -3.53
CA MET A 186 -4.38 2.50 -2.09
C MET A 186 -5.45 3.25 -1.29
N ALA A 187 -5.71 4.51 -1.61
CA ALA A 187 -6.70 5.35 -0.92
C ALA A 187 -8.13 4.81 -1.04
N LEU A 188 -8.51 4.28 -2.21
CA LEU A 188 -9.85 3.69 -2.43
C LEU A 188 -10.14 2.56 -1.44
N TYR A 189 -9.13 1.78 -1.09
CA TYR A 189 -9.25 0.63 -0.19
C TYR A 189 -8.62 0.86 1.20
N LYS A 190 -8.40 2.13 1.59
CA LYS A 190 -7.95 2.52 2.93
C LYS A 190 -6.57 1.95 3.34
N TYR A 191 -5.70 1.68 2.38
CA TYR A 191 -4.28 1.53 2.64
C TYR A 191 -3.71 2.87 3.11
N ASN A 192 -2.81 2.86 4.10
CA ASN A 192 -2.33 4.09 4.71
C ASN A 192 -0.80 4.21 4.80
N LYS A 193 -0.05 3.20 4.36
CA LYS A 193 1.41 3.20 4.35
C LYS A 193 1.91 2.80 2.96
N PHE A 194 2.52 3.74 2.27
CA PHE A 194 3.19 3.51 0.99
C PHE A 194 4.68 3.30 1.25
N HIS A 195 5.14 2.06 1.16
CA HIS A 195 6.54 1.72 1.24
C HIS A 195 7.17 1.85 -0.15
N TRP A 196 8.06 2.83 -0.31
CA TRP A 196 8.67 3.17 -1.59
C TRP A 196 10.10 2.66 -1.62
N HIS A 197 10.32 1.51 -2.29
CA HIS A 197 11.61 0.85 -2.41
C HIS A 197 12.43 1.53 -3.51
N LEU A 198 13.13 2.61 -3.14
CA LEU A 198 13.75 3.57 -4.07
C LEU A 198 15.11 3.15 -4.59
N THR A 199 15.74 2.18 -3.96
CA THR A 199 17.09 1.73 -4.33
C THR A 199 17.24 0.23 -4.15
N ASP A 200 17.95 -0.40 -5.09
CA ASP A 200 18.35 -1.79 -5.04
C ASP A 200 19.58 -2.00 -5.95
N GLY A 201 20.16 -3.18 -5.99
CA GLY A 201 21.37 -3.48 -6.77
C GLY A 201 21.33 -2.99 -8.21
N VAL A 202 20.17 -3.05 -8.87
CA VAL A 202 20.06 -2.73 -10.31
C VAL A 202 19.79 -1.26 -10.62
N ALA A 203 19.30 -0.46 -9.65
CA ALA A 203 19.15 0.98 -9.88
C ALA A 203 18.88 1.80 -8.61
N TRP A 204 19.29 3.06 -8.69
CA TRP A 204 19.05 4.12 -7.72
C TRP A 204 18.01 5.12 -8.25
N ARG A 205 16.90 5.32 -7.57
CA ARG A 205 15.75 6.05 -8.12
C ARG A 205 15.48 7.44 -7.53
N ILE A 206 16.29 7.92 -6.59
CA ILE A 206 16.05 9.21 -5.93
C ILE A 206 17.25 10.14 -6.04
N GLN A 207 16.99 11.41 -6.39
CA GLN A 207 18.03 12.43 -6.48
C GLN A 207 18.60 12.75 -5.09
N ILE A 208 19.93 12.64 -4.97
CA ILE A 208 20.73 13.10 -3.83
C ILE A 208 21.67 14.17 -4.34
N ASN A 209 21.47 15.41 -3.90
CA ASN A 209 22.22 16.56 -4.43
C ASN A 209 23.72 16.47 -4.13
N LYS A 210 24.08 15.97 -2.95
CA LYS A 210 25.49 15.76 -2.57
C LYS A 210 26.18 14.67 -3.40
N TYR A 211 25.42 13.74 -3.98
CA TYR A 211 25.96 12.58 -4.71
C TYR A 211 25.29 12.42 -6.08
N PRO A 212 25.54 13.35 -7.04
CA PRO A 212 24.82 13.37 -8.32
C PRO A 212 25.04 12.13 -9.20
N LEU A 213 26.16 11.41 -9.07
CA LEU A 213 26.42 10.20 -9.85
C LEU A 213 25.42 9.08 -9.52
N LEU A 214 24.77 9.09 -8.35
CA LEU A 214 23.72 8.13 -8.01
C LEU A 214 22.58 8.13 -9.04
N THR A 215 22.20 9.31 -9.55
CA THR A 215 21.15 9.43 -10.57
C THR A 215 21.71 9.57 -11.99
N GLN A 216 22.89 10.16 -12.16
CA GLN A 216 23.51 10.28 -13.48
C GLN A 216 23.95 8.93 -14.06
N ARG A 217 24.43 8.01 -13.20
CA ARG A 217 24.89 6.66 -13.54
C ARG A 217 24.02 5.58 -12.90
N GLY A 218 23.88 5.60 -11.57
CA GLY A 218 23.20 4.54 -10.81
C GLY A 218 21.73 4.36 -11.13
N ALA A 219 21.06 5.36 -11.73
CA ALA A 219 19.65 5.25 -12.17
C ALA A 219 19.49 4.59 -13.55
N TRP A 220 20.60 4.26 -14.23
CA TRP A 220 20.59 3.80 -15.62
C TRP A 220 21.41 2.53 -15.76
N ARG A 221 20.81 1.47 -16.29
CA ARG A 221 21.49 0.21 -16.61
C ARG A 221 21.48 -0.04 -18.11
N GLU A 222 22.42 -0.84 -18.59
CA GLU A 222 22.34 -1.32 -19.97
C GLU A 222 21.03 -2.05 -20.19
N PHE A 223 20.33 -1.67 -21.26
CA PHE A 223 19.10 -2.35 -21.65
C PHE A 223 19.40 -3.77 -22.10
N ARG A 224 18.57 -4.72 -21.64
CA ARG A 224 18.71 -6.16 -21.77
C ARG A 224 19.78 -6.77 -20.85
N LEU A 225 19.88 -6.28 -19.60
CA LEU A 225 20.39 -7.10 -18.50
C LEU A 225 19.52 -8.36 -18.31
N ASP A 226 20.02 -9.31 -17.54
CA ASP A 226 19.31 -10.59 -17.29
C ASP A 226 17.88 -10.39 -16.80
N ILE A 227 17.63 -9.38 -15.98
CA ILE A 227 16.29 -9.04 -15.50
C ILE A 227 15.34 -8.65 -16.65
N ASP A 228 15.83 -7.88 -17.63
CA ASP A 228 15.05 -7.45 -18.79
C ASP A 228 14.82 -8.64 -19.74
N ILE A 229 15.87 -9.44 -19.99
CA ILE A 229 15.79 -10.65 -20.82
C ILE A 229 14.82 -11.67 -20.23
N ASN A 230 14.80 -11.82 -18.92
CA ASN A 230 13.88 -12.73 -18.24
C ASN A 230 12.42 -12.27 -18.37
N CYS A 231 12.16 -10.95 -18.31
CA CYS A 231 10.85 -10.39 -18.62
C CYS A 231 10.44 -10.67 -20.08
N GLU A 232 11.33 -10.44 -21.05
CA GLU A 232 11.07 -10.74 -22.46
C GLU A 232 10.76 -12.22 -22.71
N LYS A 233 11.55 -13.15 -22.14
CA LYS A 233 11.32 -14.59 -22.22
C LYS A 233 9.96 -14.97 -21.63
N ARG A 234 9.65 -14.42 -20.46
CA ARG A 234 8.38 -14.69 -19.78
C ARG A 234 7.20 -14.13 -20.56
N ALA A 235 7.35 -12.94 -21.18
CA ALA A 235 6.34 -12.36 -22.06
C ALA A 235 6.01 -13.27 -23.24
N GLN A 236 7.03 -13.89 -23.86
CA GLN A 236 6.88 -14.85 -24.96
C GLN A 236 6.20 -16.13 -24.48
N ASN A 237 6.66 -16.72 -23.37
CA ASN A 237 6.13 -17.97 -22.84
C ASN A 237 4.68 -17.87 -22.39
N GLU A 238 4.29 -16.76 -21.77
CA GLU A 238 2.94 -16.50 -21.29
C GLU A 238 2.05 -15.83 -22.35
N ASN A 239 2.58 -15.49 -23.53
CA ASN A 239 1.93 -14.64 -24.53
C ASN A 239 1.33 -13.37 -23.91
N ASN A 240 2.12 -12.71 -23.05
CA ASN A 240 1.66 -11.61 -22.21
C ASN A 240 2.48 -10.34 -22.45
N PRO A 241 1.97 -9.38 -23.25
CA PRO A 241 2.71 -8.14 -23.56
C PRO A 241 2.91 -7.22 -22.36
N THR A 242 2.16 -7.40 -21.24
CA THR A 242 2.36 -6.57 -20.03
C THR A 242 3.69 -6.84 -19.32
N LEU A 243 4.40 -7.88 -19.71
CA LEU A 243 5.76 -8.21 -19.24
C LEU A 243 6.87 -7.57 -20.10
N LEU A 244 6.52 -6.87 -21.18
CA LEU A 244 7.51 -6.14 -22.00
C LEU A 244 7.83 -4.78 -21.37
N LEU A 245 9.11 -4.43 -21.33
CA LEU A 245 9.55 -3.17 -20.76
C LEU A 245 9.02 -1.96 -21.58
N PRO A 246 8.51 -0.91 -20.92
CA PRO A 246 8.06 0.30 -21.61
C PRO A 246 9.22 1.02 -22.29
N THR A 247 9.11 1.25 -23.59
CA THR A 247 10.15 1.93 -24.39
C THR A 247 10.40 3.38 -23.96
N LYS A 248 9.42 4.04 -23.32
CA LYS A 248 9.53 5.40 -22.78
C LYS A 248 10.63 5.55 -21.71
N TYR A 249 11.08 4.47 -21.11
CA TYR A 249 12.17 4.45 -20.11
C TYR A 249 13.50 4.01 -20.71
N ILE A 250 13.59 3.87 -22.03
CA ILE A 250 14.81 3.54 -22.75
C ILE A 250 15.33 4.79 -23.43
N ARG A 251 16.60 5.13 -23.19
CA ARG A 251 17.30 6.20 -23.88
C ARG A 251 18.51 5.65 -24.63
N GLU A 252 18.91 6.34 -25.68
CA GLU A 252 20.18 6.08 -26.37
C GLU A 252 21.23 7.09 -25.95
N GLU A 253 22.39 6.62 -25.57
CA GLU A 253 23.51 7.44 -25.14
C GLU A 253 24.83 6.80 -25.59
N ASN A 254 25.61 7.53 -26.42
CA ASN A 254 26.89 7.07 -26.95
C ASN A 254 26.80 5.69 -27.64
N GLY A 255 25.74 5.43 -28.39
CA GLY A 255 25.52 4.15 -29.10
C GLY A 255 25.07 2.98 -28.20
N ARG A 256 24.80 3.25 -26.92
CA ARG A 256 24.27 2.27 -25.95
C ARG A 256 22.81 2.56 -25.64
N ARG A 257 22.01 1.54 -25.50
CA ARG A 257 20.62 1.65 -25.02
C ARG A 257 20.63 1.47 -23.52
N LEU A 258 20.08 2.44 -22.81
CA LEU A 258 20.00 2.43 -21.35
C LEU A 258 18.54 2.43 -20.93
N TYR A 259 18.18 1.55 -19.99
CA TYR A 259 16.90 1.55 -19.31
C TYR A 259 17.04 2.24 -17.94
N GLY A 260 16.09 3.11 -17.60
CA GLY A 260 16.13 3.74 -16.29
C GLY A 260 15.17 4.91 -16.13
N GLY A 261 15.46 5.68 -15.11
CA GLY A 261 14.71 6.85 -14.66
C GLY A 261 14.98 7.09 -13.18
N PHE A 262 14.67 8.26 -12.69
CA PHE A 262 14.76 8.62 -11.28
C PHE A 262 13.77 9.74 -10.96
N TYR A 263 13.52 9.96 -9.70
CA TYR A 263 12.71 11.06 -9.19
C TYR A 263 13.63 12.19 -8.73
N THR A 264 13.37 13.39 -9.20
CA THR A 264 13.95 14.62 -8.64
C THR A 264 13.40 14.86 -7.24
N GLN A 265 14.08 15.66 -6.43
CA GLN A 265 13.59 15.98 -5.08
C GLN A 265 12.22 16.68 -5.11
N ASP A 266 11.92 17.48 -6.14
CA ASP A 266 10.63 18.13 -6.27
C ASP A 266 9.53 17.13 -6.66
N GLU A 267 9.81 16.17 -7.53
CA GLU A 267 8.89 15.06 -7.84
C GLU A 267 8.62 14.18 -6.60
N VAL A 268 9.64 13.94 -5.78
CA VAL A 268 9.45 13.23 -4.50
C VAL A 268 8.51 13.99 -3.56
N LYS A 269 8.72 15.31 -3.39
CA LYS A 269 7.83 16.15 -2.58
C LYS A 269 6.41 16.15 -3.12
N GLU A 270 6.25 16.15 -4.45
CA GLU A 270 4.95 16.08 -5.11
C GLU A 270 4.22 14.76 -4.78
N VAL A 271 4.91 13.61 -4.89
CA VAL A 271 4.35 12.30 -4.53
C VAL A 271 3.99 12.23 -3.04
N VAL A 272 4.88 12.71 -2.16
CA VAL A 272 4.65 12.73 -0.70
C VAL A 272 3.43 13.60 -0.35
N ARG A 273 3.30 14.79 -0.96
CA ARG A 273 2.12 15.65 -0.77
C ARG A 273 0.85 14.99 -1.28
N TYR A 274 0.92 14.36 -2.45
CA TYR A 274 -0.22 13.66 -3.06
C TYR A 274 -0.72 12.50 -2.18
N ALA A 275 0.20 11.75 -1.60
CA ALA A 275 -0.09 10.69 -0.63
C ALA A 275 -0.73 11.25 0.66
N ALA A 276 -0.17 12.33 1.21
CA ALA A 276 -0.66 12.95 2.44
C ALA A 276 -2.12 13.42 2.33
N ILE A 277 -2.51 14.03 1.19
CA ILE A 277 -3.90 14.41 0.89
C ILE A 277 -4.84 13.20 0.96
N ARG A 278 -4.34 12.00 0.66
CA ARG A 278 -5.08 10.72 0.70
C ARG A 278 -4.97 9.99 2.04
N GLY A 279 -4.38 10.63 3.05
CA GLY A 279 -4.16 10.00 4.36
C GLY A 279 -3.11 8.89 4.34
N ILE A 280 -2.19 8.89 3.37
CA ILE A 280 -1.14 7.89 3.21
C ILE A 280 0.20 8.49 3.61
N ASP A 281 0.90 7.84 4.54
CA ASP A 281 2.29 8.14 4.84
C ASP A 281 3.21 7.40 3.88
N VAL A 282 4.30 8.05 3.46
CA VAL A 282 5.31 7.48 2.58
C VAL A 282 6.52 7.09 3.40
N ILE A 283 6.90 5.81 3.32
CA ILE A 283 8.08 5.25 3.95
C ILE A 283 9.15 5.08 2.86
N PRO A 284 10.21 5.90 2.85
CA PRO A 284 11.32 5.67 1.92
C PRO A 284 12.14 4.48 2.36
N GLU A 285 12.52 3.63 1.41
CA GLU A 285 13.57 2.65 1.61
C GLU A 285 14.79 2.99 0.78
N ILE A 286 15.94 3.05 1.46
CA ILE A 286 17.27 3.11 0.88
C ILE A 286 18.04 1.92 1.44
N ASP A 287 18.14 0.87 0.66
CA ASP A 287 18.70 -0.38 1.12
C ASP A 287 20.21 -0.27 1.36
N MET A 288 20.62 -0.68 2.55
CA MET A 288 22.00 -0.64 3.05
C MET A 288 22.20 -1.76 4.09
N PRO A 289 23.34 -2.42 4.15
CA PRO A 289 24.56 -2.20 3.34
C PRO A 289 24.65 -3.06 2.08
N GLY A 290 23.71 -3.97 1.86
CA GLY A 290 23.56 -4.79 0.66
C GLY A 290 22.63 -4.15 -0.37
N HIS A 291 22.36 -4.87 -1.47
CA HIS A 291 21.54 -4.38 -2.57
C HIS A 291 21.98 -3.00 -3.10
N PHE A 292 23.28 -2.70 -2.99
CA PHE A 292 23.86 -1.37 -3.21
C PHE A 292 24.76 -1.31 -4.47
N TRP A 293 24.73 -2.30 -5.34
CA TRP A 293 25.61 -2.38 -6.50
C TRP A 293 25.56 -1.13 -7.40
N CYS A 294 24.38 -0.61 -7.69
CA CYS A 294 24.22 0.63 -8.47
C CYS A 294 24.93 1.84 -7.83
N GLY A 295 24.93 1.93 -6.51
CA GLY A 295 25.60 2.99 -5.75
C GLY A 295 27.11 2.80 -5.70
N THR A 296 27.60 1.57 -5.51
CA THR A 296 29.04 1.27 -5.53
C THR A 296 29.62 1.39 -6.94
N GLN A 297 28.86 1.08 -7.99
CA GLN A 297 29.27 1.36 -9.38
C GLN A 297 29.39 2.87 -9.65
N ALA A 298 28.50 3.69 -9.06
CA ALA A 298 28.60 5.14 -9.18
C ALA A 298 29.75 5.73 -8.37
N TYR A 299 30.05 5.15 -7.20
CA TYR A 299 31.10 5.56 -6.26
C TYR A 299 31.93 4.36 -5.78
N PRO A 300 32.89 3.84 -6.58
CA PRO A 300 33.62 2.61 -6.26
C PRO A 300 34.38 2.64 -4.93
N LEU A 301 34.76 3.83 -4.46
CA LEU A 301 35.43 4.02 -3.17
C LEU A 301 34.62 3.51 -1.96
N LEU A 302 33.31 3.36 -2.11
CA LEU A 302 32.40 2.87 -1.06
C LEU A 302 32.48 1.35 -0.88
N SER A 303 32.98 0.61 -1.88
CA SER A 303 33.09 -0.86 -1.83
C SER A 303 34.40 -1.35 -1.22
N CYS A 304 34.45 -2.60 -0.79
CA CYS A 304 35.68 -3.29 -0.43
C CYS A 304 36.58 -3.40 -1.66
N GLY A 305 37.88 -3.11 -1.51
CA GLY A 305 38.83 -3.14 -2.64
C GLY A 305 38.61 -2.04 -3.69
N GLN A 306 37.61 -1.16 -3.53
CA GLN A 306 37.30 -0.06 -4.46
C GLN A 306 36.97 -0.54 -5.89
N ASP A 307 36.43 -1.74 -6.01
CA ASP A 307 36.12 -2.40 -7.29
C ASP A 307 34.65 -2.13 -7.76
N GLY A 308 33.87 -1.38 -6.98
CA GLY A 308 32.49 -1.06 -7.28
C GLY A 308 31.50 -2.21 -7.06
N ASN A 309 31.90 -3.28 -6.39
CA ASN A 309 31.01 -4.40 -6.08
C ASN A 309 30.30 -4.22 -4.73
N ASP A 310 29.14 -4.83 -4.62
CA ASP A 310 28.33 -4.93 -3.41
C ASP A 310 28.98 -5.92 -2.40
N PRO A 311 28.80 -5.76 -1.08
CA PRO A 311 28.11 -4.67 -0.36
C PRO A 311 29.03 -3.48 -0.07
N LEU A 312 28.46 -2.45 0.59
CA LEU A 312 29.21 -1.32 1.14
C LEU A 312 30.33 -1.79 2.09
N CYS A 313 31.48 -1.11 2.04
CA CYS A 313 32.60 -1.37 2.94
C CYS A 313 32.38 -0.67 4.29
N LEU A 314 31.91 -1.39 5.29
CA LEU A 314 31.61 -0.85 6.63
C LEU A 314 32.85 -0.49 7.47
N GLY A 315 34.03 -0.86 7.01
CA GLY A 315 35.29 -0.48 7.66
C GLY A 315 35.72 0.97 7.42
N LYS A 316 35.21 1.63 6.37
CA LYS A 316 35.64 2.97 5.97
C LYS A 316 34.75 4.06 6.55
N GLU A 317 35.33 5.08 7.18
CA GLU A 317 34.59 6.27 7.65
C GLU A 317 33.89 7.00 6.49
N LEU A 318 34.51 7.07 5.32
CA LEU A 318 33.93 7.65 4.12
C LEU A 318 32.56 7.00 3.77
N THR A 319 32.44 5.68 3.93
CA THR A 319 31.19 4.96 3.68
C THR A 319 30.10 5.34 4.70
N LEU A 320 30.46 5.42 5.97
CA LEU A 320 29.52 5.82 7.03
C LEU A 320 29.06 7.27 6.85
N GLU A 321 29.99 8.16 6.50
CA GLU A 321 29.67 9.55 6.18
C GLU A 321 28.73 9.64 4.96
N PHE A 322 29.01 8.87 3.92
CA PHE A 322 28.16 8.79 2.74
C PHE A 322 26.72 8.38 3.13
N CYS A 323 26.55 7.30 3.89
CA CYS A 323 25.24 6.83 4.33
C CYS A 323 24.48 7.91 5.12
N ARG A 324 25.15 8.56 6.09
CA ARG A 324 24.55 9.63 6.88
C ARG A 324 24.14 10.83 6.01
N ASN A 325 24.96 11.23 5.06
CA ASN A 325 24.64 12.33 4.15
C ASN A 325 23.45 12.03 3.25
N VAL A 326 23.33 10.80 2.75
CA VAL A 326 22.15 10.35 1.98
C VAL A 326 20.91 10.48 2.85
N TRP A 327 20.92 9.91 4.05
CA TRP A 327 19.77 9.95 4.96
C TRP A 327 19.39 11.36 5.41
N GLN A 328 20.35 12.31 5.54
CA GLN A 328 20.03 13.70 5.82
C GLN A 328 19.16 14.34 4.74
N GLU A 329 19.43 14.07 3.45
CA GLU A 329 18.58 14.57 2.37
C GLU A 329 17.23 13.84 2.33
N ILE A 330 17.20 12.54 2.55
CA ILE A 330 15.96 11.74 2.65
C ILE A 330 15.05 12.29 3.76
N PHE A 331 15.56 12.58 4.94
CA PHE A 331 14.76 13.10 6.05
C PHE A 331 14.12 14.47 5.79
N GLN A 332 14.70 15.26 4.88
CA GLN A 332 14.11 16.54 4.45
C GLN A 332 12.94 16.35 3.47
N LEU A 333 12.95 15.26 2.71
CA LEU A 333 11.95 14.96 1.69
C LEU A 333 10.73 14.21 2.25
N PHE A 334 10.94 13.37 3.27
CA PHE A 334 9.92 12.51 3.84
C PHE A 334 9.60 12.91 5.28
N PRO A 335 8.43 13.54 5.54
CA PRO A 335 8.08 14.06 6.87
C PRO A 335 7.68 12.98 7.87
N TYR A 336 7.31 11.76 7.42
CA TYR A 336 6.89 10.69 8.31
C TYR A 336 8.05 10.21 9.17
N GLU A 337 7.77 9.83 10.42
CA GLU A 337 8.81 9.49 11.41
C GLU A 337 9.59 8.21 11.12
N TYR A 338 9.06 7.32 10.29
CA TYR A 338 9.68 6.04 9.95
C TYR A 338 10.41 6.10 8.60
N ALA A 339 11.58 5.46 8.54
CA ALA A 339 12.35 5.24 7.32
C ALA A 339 13.01 3.86 7.35
N HIS A 340 13.05 3.20 6.19
CA HIS A 340 13.46 1.82 6.06
C HIS A 340 14.86 1.70 5.47
N ILE A 341 15.78 1.00 6.18
CA ILE A 341 17.17 0.88 5.78
C ILE A 341 17.45 -0.38 4.92
N GLY A 342 16.47 -1.24 4.71
CA GLY A 342 16.68 -2.55 4.10
C GLY A 342 17.36 -3.51 5.07
N GLY A 343 18.58 -3.94 4.75
CA GLY A 343 19.43 -4.75 5.62
C GLY A 343 19.37 -6.24 5.38
N ASP A 344 18.63 -6.66 4.35
CA ASP A 344 18.43 -8.04 3.93
C ASP A 344 19.55 -8.57 3.00
N GLU A 345 19.66 -9.87 2.95
CA GLU A 345 20.42 -10.68 2.00
C GLU A 345 21.90 -10.25 1.76
N VAL A 346 22.55 -9.64 2.75
CA VAL A 346 23.88 -9.09 2.60
C VAL A 346 24.93 -10.18 2.41
N ASP A 347 25.66 -10.17 1.27
CA ASP A 347 26.84 -11.03 1.08
C ASP A 347 28.02 -10.53 1.91
N ARG A 348 28.11 -11.03 3.13
CA ARG A 348 29.16 -10.68 4.10
C ARG A 348 30.54 -11.25 3.76
N SER A 349 30.66 -12.13 2.75
CA SER A 349 31.91 -12.81 2.40
C SER A 349 33.03 -11.82 2.03
N ARG A 350 32.65 -10.72 1.38
CA ARG A 350 33.60 -9.66 0.99
C ARG A 350 34.22 -8.91 2.18
N TRP A 351 33.57 -8.89 3.32
CA TRP A 351 34.10 -8.25 4.54
C TRP A 351 35.16 -9.13 5.23
N VAL A 352 35.09 -10.45 5.04
CA VAL A 352 36.04 -11.41 5.64
C VAL A 352 37.49 -11.13 5.22
N GLY A 353 37.70 -10.82 3.94
CA GLY A 353 39.01 -10.52 3.40
C GLY A 353 39.37 -9.03 3.31
N CYS A 354 38.49 -8.13 3.71
CA CYS A 354 38.67 -6.69 3.58
C CYS A 354 39.47 -6.12 4.77
N PRO A 355 40.66 -5.54 4.57
CA PRO A 355 41.47 -5.00 5.67
C PRO A 355 40.77 -3.92 6.47
N ASP A 356 39.99 -3.03 5.82
CA ASP A 356 39.26 -1.96 6.51
C ASP A 356 38.16 -2.53 7.40
N CYS A 357 37.40 -3.53 6.90
CA CYS A 357 36.34 -4.19 7.68
C CYS A 357 36.92 -4.98 8.85
N GLN A 358 38.01 -5.70 8.65
CA GLN A 358 38.70 -6.44 9.73
C GLN A 358 39.30 -5.51 10.78
N LYS A 359 39.81 -4.34 10.37
CA LYS A 359 40.25 -3.30 11.30
C LYS A 359 39.09 -2.80 12.14
N ARG A 360 37.94 -2.49 11.54
CA ARG A 360 36.72 -2.06 12.26
C ARG A 360 36.26 -3.13 13.25
N ILE A 361 36.21 -4.40 12.84
CA ILE A 361 35.86 -5.52 13.73
C ILE A 361 36.76 -5.54 14.96
N ALA A 362 38.07 -5.37 14.77
CA ALA A 362 39.02 -5.36 15.88
C ALA A 362 38.85 -4.13 16.80
N GLU A 363 38.69 -2.92 16.24
CA GLU A 363 38.53 -1.67 16.97
C GLU A 363 37.24 -1.66 17.81
N GLU A 364 36.11 -2.13 17.23
CA GLU A 364 34.81 -2.20 17.88
C GLU A 364 34.64 -3.47 18.74
N LYS A 365 35.66 -4.36 18.77
CA LYS A 365 35.67 -5.62 19.52
C LYS A 365 34.51 -6.55 19.11
N LEU A 366 34.19 -6.58 17.84
CA LEU A 366 33.17 -7.45 17.26
C LEU A 366 33.72 -8.85 17.06
N ARG A 367 32.85 -9.87 17.10
CA ARG A 367 33.26 -11.27 16.96
C ARG A 367 33.50 -11.67 15.50
N ASP A 368 32.68 -11.13 14.59
CA ASP A 368 32.66 -11.52 13.19
C ASP A 368 31.96 -10.49 12.29
N VAL A 369 31.82 -10.81 11.03
CA VAL A 369 31.16 -9.95 10.01
C VAL A 369 29.65 -9.82 10.22
N THR A 370 28.99 -10.75 10.92
CA THR A 370 27.58 -10.62 11.30
C THR A 370 27.39 -9.51 12.33
N GLU A 371 28.29 -9.48 13.32
CA GLU A 371 28.29 -8.38 14.28
C GLU A 371 28.71 -7.03 13.65
N LEU A 372 29.49 -7.03 12.58
CA LEU A 372 29.81 -5.82 11.83
C LEU A 372 28.56 -5.22 11.18
N GLN A 373 27.69 -6.04 10.57
CA GLN A 373 26.40 -5.57 10.06
C GLN A 373 25.49 -5.03 11.18
N ALA A 374 25.39 -5.75 12.29
CA ALA A 374 24.60 -5.32 13.44
C ALA A 374 25.14 -4.01 14.04
N TRP A 375 26.46 -3.84 14.09
CA TRP A 375 27.09 -2.59 14.51
C TRP A 375 26.70 -1.43 13.61
N PHE A 376 26.75 -1.62 12.28
CA PHE A 376 26.31 -0.62 11.31
C PHE A 376 24.84 -0.26 11.50
N THR A 377 23.97 -1.25 11.61
CA THR A 377 22.53 -1.02 11.84
C THR A 377 22.29 -0.19 13.12
N LYS A 378 22.99 -0.51 14.22
CA LYS A 378 22.91 0.25 15.48
C LYS A 378 23.46 1.68 15.35
N ASP A 379 24.53 1.87 14.56
CA ASP A 379 25.07 3.20 14.29
C ASP A 379 24.09 4.06 13.51
N MET A 380 23.49 3.49 12.46
CA MET A 380 22.47 4.17 11.66
C MET A 380 21.20 4.43 12.48
N GLU A 381 20.77 3.50 13.33
CA GLU A 381 19.63 3.70 14.23
C GLU A 381 19.85 4.86 15.20
N ARG A 382 21.05 4.98 15.80
CA ARG A 382 21.42 6.15 16.64
C ARG A 382 21.31 7.43 15.83
N PHE A 383 21.81 7.42 14.59
CA PHE A 383 21.73 8.57 13.70
C PHE A 383 20.27 8.94 13.36
N PHE A 384 19.40 7.98 13.06
CA PHE A 384 17.97 8.20 12.83
C PHE A 384 17.30 8.82 14.06
N ASN A 385 17.52 8.23 15.24
CA ASN A 385 16.94 8.70 16.49
C ASN A 385 17.37 10.15 16.83
N GLN A 386 18.64 10.53 16.56
CA GLN A 386 19.14 11.89 16.72
C GLN A 386 18.42 12.91 15.81
N HIS A 387 17.88 12.45 14.68
CA HIS A 387 17.10 13.25 13.73
C HIS A 387 15.58 13.13 13.94
N GLY A 388 15.14 12.55 15.06
CA GLY A 388 13.71 12.34 15.37
C GLY A 388 13.05 11.31 14.43
N ARG A 389 13.84 10.39 13.88
CA ARG A 389 13.36 9.32 12.99
C ARG A 389 13.48 7.96 13.65
N LYS A 390 12.64 7.01 13.22
CA LYS A 390 12.66 5.62 13.67
C LYS A 390 13.11 4.72 12.52
N LEU A 391 14.13 3.92 12.77
CA LEU A 391 14.64 2.98 11.80
C LEU A 391 13.68 1.79 11.66
N MET A 392 13.44 1.39 10.42
CA MET A 392 12.82 0.13 10.05
C MET A 392 13.80 -0.68 9.21
N GLY A 393 13.68 -2.02 9.22
CA GLY A 393 14.46 -2.90 8.36
C GLY A 393 13.87 -4.29 8.27
N TRP A 394 14.31 -5.03 7.27
CA TRP A 394 13.94 -6.43 7.09
C TRP A 394 14.44 -7.25 8.28
N ASP A 395 13.86 -8.42 8.50
CA ASP A 395 14.04 -9.16 9.78
C ASP A 395 15.48 -9.61 10.07
N GLU A 396 16.39 -9.56 9.09
CA GLU A 396 17.83 -9.76 9.28
C GLU A 396 18.47 -8.74 10.25
N ILE A 397 17.86 -7.57 10.45
CA ILE A 397 18.37 -6.61 11.44
C ILE A 397 18.35 -7.17 12.87
N LEU A 398 17.56 -8.23 13.13
CA LEU A 398 17.57 -8.93 14.41
C LEU A 398 18.87 -9.71 14.64
N GLU A 399 19.58 -10.08 13.58
CA GLU A 399 20.84 -10.78 13.67
C GLU A 399 21.92 -9.89 14.30
N GLY A 400 22.45 -10.28 15.45
CA GLY A 400 23.35 -9.44 16.25
C GLY A 400 22.69 -8.37 17.11
N GLY A 401 21.36 -8.29 17.09
CA GLY A 401 20.50 -7.48 17.95
C GLY A 401 20.31 -6.05 17.48
N VAL A 402 19.11 -5.53 17.69
CA VAL A 402 18.72 -4.13 17.48
C VAL A 402 18.18 -3.53 18.79
N SER A 403 18.07 -2.20 18.85
CA SER A 403 17.43 -1.57 20.00
C SER A 403 15.90 -1.66 19.89
N ARG A 404 15.20 -1.34 20.99
CA ARG A 404 13.73 -1.37 21.03
C ARG A 404 13.07 -0.27 20.21
N THR A 405 13.81 0.70 19.69
CA THR A 405 13.29 1.77 18.83
C THR A 405 13.18 1.37 17.38
N ALA A 406 13.91 0.32 16.95
CA ALA A 406 13.79 -0.23 15.60
C ALA A 406 12.49 -1.02 15.41
N THR A 407 11.90 -0.92 14.23
CA THR A 407 10.75 -1.72 13.82
C THR A 407 11.20 -2.79 12.83
N VAL A 408 10.79 -4.02 13.06
CA VAL A 408 11.18 -5.19 12.27
C VAL A 408 10.12 -5.47 11.21
N TYR A 409 10.55 -5.70 9.96
CA TYR A 409 9.68 -6.22 8.89
C TYR A 409 9.91 -7.71 8.75
N TRP A 410 8.95 -8.50 9.20
CA TRP A 410 9.02 -9.96 9.05
C TRP A 410 8.59 -10.37 7.65
N TRP A 411 9.57 -10.78 6.83
CA TRP A 411 9.33 -11.18 5.45
C TRP A 411 9.66 -12.67 5.19
N ARG A 412 10.63 -13.24 5.88
CA ARG A 412 11.06 -14.64 5.70
C ARG A 412 9.99 -15.60 6.23
N GLY A 413 9.13 -16.11 5.33
CA GLY A 413 8.00 -16.98 5.69
C GLY A 413 8.39 -18.31 6.32
N ASP A 414 9.62 -18.77 6.11
CA ASP A 414 10.22 -19.96 6.74
C ASP A 414 10.79 -19.69 8.16
N HIS A 415 10.86 -18.43 8.58
CA HIS A 415 11.25 -17.99 9.92
C HIS A 415 10.01 -17.56 10.73
N ALA A 416 9.10 -18.49 10.98
CA ALA A 416 7.80 -18.21 11.60
C ALA A 416 7.91 -17.59 13.02
N ASP A 417 9.03 -17.73 13.69
CA ASP A 417 9.28 -17.24 15.04
C ASP A 417 9.73 -15.76 15.11
N VAL A 418 9.95 -15.10 13.96
CA VAL A 418 10.42 -13.70 13.91
C VAL A 418 9.47 -12.75 14.62
N ALA A 419 8.16 -12.85 14.37
CA ALA A 419 7.19 -11.98 15.04
C ALA A 419 7.22 -12.16 16.56
N GLN A 420 7.32 -13.42 17.03
CA GLN A 420 7.42 -13.73 18.44
C GLN A 420 8.73 -13.21 19.06
N LYS A 421 9.88 -13.45 18.40
CA LYS A 421 11.19 -12.96 18.85
C LYS A 421 11.24 -11.43 18.91
N SER A 422 10.78 -10.73 17.85
CA SER A 422 10.76 -9.27 17.81
C SER A 422 9.97 -8.69 18.98
N THR A 423 8.75 -9.19 19.20
CA THR A 423 7.87 -8.69 20.25
C THR A 423 8.35 -9.06 21.64
N GLN A 424 9.00 -10.21 21.84
CA GLN A 424 9.67 -10.57 23.10
C GLN A 424 10.84 -9.66 23.43
N MET A 425 11.57 -9.17 22.42
CA MET A 425 12.63 -8.17 22.59
C MET A 425 12.06 -6.75 22.85
N GLY A 426 10.75 -6.56 22.67
CA GLY A 426 10.05 -5.28 22.81
C GLY A 426 10.06 -4.43 21.55
N ASN A 427 10.44 -4.97 20.41
CA ASN A 427 10.39 -4.31 19.12
C ASN A 427 8.98 -4.36 18.51
N GLN A 428 8.59 -3.30 17.83
CA GLN A 428 7.42 -3.33 16.96
C GLN A 428 7.71 -4.17 15.73
N VAL A 429 6.67 -4.83 15.18
CA VAL A 429 6.78 -5.65 13.99
C VAL A 429 5.69 -5.32 12.97
N VAL A 430 6.09 -5.26 11.69
CA VAL A 430 5.20 -5.26 10.52
C VAL A 430 5.22 -6.66 9.92
N ILE A 431 4.04 -7.20 9.68
CA ILE A 431 3.85 -8.57 9.19
C ILE A 431 3.76 -8.56 7.67
N CYS A 432 4.72 -9.18 6.99
CA CYS A 432 4.74 -9.24 5.53
C CYS A 432 5.40 -10.52 4.97
N PRO A 433 5.10 -11.74 5.51
CA PRO A 433 5.78 -12.96 5.10
C PRO A 433 5.55 -13.29 3.62
N THR A 434 6.59 -13.85 2.97
CA THR A 434 6.57 -14.33 1.58
C THR A 434 5.37 -15.22 1.27
N THR A 435 4.93 -16.02 2.23
CA THR A 435 3.85 -16.99 2.07
C THR A 435 2.53 -16.36 1.61
N TYR A 436 2.22 -15.13 2.06
CA TYR A 436 0.93 -14.47 1.81
C TYR A 436 1.02 -13.06 1.26
N CYS A 437 2.11 -12.34 1.56
CA CYS A 437 2.21 -10.90 1.36
C CYS A 437 2.99 -10.49 0.10
N TYR A 438 3.64 -11.43 -0.59
CA TYR A 438 4.43 -11.14 -1.79
C TYR A 438 3.58 -11.25 -3.05
N PHE A 439 3.21 -10.10 -3.60
CA PHE A 439 2.30 -10.02 -4.76
C PHE A 439 3.01 -10.17 -6.11
N ASP A 440 4.33 -10.28 -6.15
CA ASP A 440 5.12 -10.66 -7.31
C ASP A 440 5.09 -12.18 -7.58
N TYR A 441 4.77 -12.99 -6.56
CA TYR A 441 4.67 -14.44 -6.70
C TYR A 441 3.48 -14.85 -7.57
N GLY A 442 3.65 -15.99 -8.27
CA GLY A 442 2.60 -16.60 -9.07
C GLY A 442 1.32 -16.86 -8.28
N GLN A 443 0.18 -16.77 -8.96
CA GLN A 443 -1.12 -16.97 -8.34
C GLN A 443 -1.94 -17.97 -9.13
N ASP A 444 -2.59 -18.88 -8.42
CA ASP A 444 -3.59 -19.84 -8.90
C ASP A 444 -5.01 -19.37 -8.53
N ASP A 445 -6.02 -20.17 -8.85
CA ASP A 445 -7.42 -19.85 -8.58
C ASP A 445 -7.78 -19.86 -7.10
N ASN A 446 -6.99 -20.55 -6.28
CA ASN A 446 -7.18 -20.65 -4.84
C ASN A 446 -6.38 -19.60 -4.06
N THR A 447 -5.46 -18.89 -4.70
CA THR A 447 -4.55 -17.97 -4.03
C THR A 447 -5.28 -16.90 -3.24
N LEU A 448 -6.32 -16.30 -3.82
CA LEU A 448 -7.10 -15.25 -3.16
C LEU A 448 -7.80 -15.78 -1.90
N LYS A 449 -8.47 -16.94 -2.00
CA LYS A 449 -9.14 -17.57 -0.86
C LYS A 449 -8.13 -17.96 0.21
N ARG A 450 -7.00 -18.55 -0.19
CA ARG A 450 -5.92 -18.94 0.72
C ARG A 450 -5.38 -17.73 1.51
N ILE A 451 -5.14 -16.60 0.83
CA ILE A 451 -4.72 -15.35 1.50
C ILE A 451 -5.77 -14.89 2.50
N TYR A 452 -7.04 -14.84 2.10
CA TYR A 452 -8.11 -14.35 2.96
C TYR A 452 -8.35 -15.24 4.18
N THR A 453 -8.28 -16.57 4.03
CA THR A 453 -8.57 -17.53 5.10
C THR A 453 -7.36 -17.90 5.96
N SER A 454 -6.15 -17.41 5.64
CA SER A 454 -4.93 -17.70 6.40
C SER A 454 -4.82 -16.83 7.66
N ASP A 455 -4.08 -17.33 8.65
CA ASP A 455 -3.65 -16.56 9.81
C ASP A 455 -2.35 -15.82 9.47
N VAL A 456 -2.47 -14.67 8.75
CA VAL A 456 -1.33 -13.85 8.35
C VAL A 456 -0.59 -13.32 9.58
N ILE A 457 -1.33 -12.92 10.61
CA ILE A 457 -0.77 -12.58 11.93
C ILE A 457 -0.77 -13.87 12.76
N PRO A 458 0.38 -14.30 13.33
CA PRO A 458 0.46 -15.53 14.09
C PRO A 458 -0.54 -15.57 15.26
N ALA A 459 -1.31 -16.66 15.35
CA ALA A 459 -2.36 -16.84 16.35
C ALA A 459 -1.81 -17.12 17.77
N ASP A 460 -0.53 -17.48 17.89
CA ASP A 460 0.16 -17.83 19.13
C ASP A 460 0.78 -16.63 19.87
N LEU A 461 0.66 -15.42 19.32
CA LEU A 461 1.10 -14.20 19.99
C LEU A 461 0.18 -13.87 21.17
N SER A 462 0.79 -13.56 22.32
CA SER A 462 0.05 -13.10 23.50
C SER A 462 -0.58 -11.71 23.27
N ALA A 463 -1.56 -11.34 24.09
CA ALA A 463 -2.20 -10.02 24.03
C ALA A 463 -1.20 -8.85 24.14
N GLU A 464 -0.14 -8.99 24.94
CA GLU A 464 0.91 -7.97 25.06
C GLU A 464 1.79 -7.91 23.82
N GLN A 465 2.10 -9.04 23.20
CA GLN A 465 2.84 -9.09 21.94
C GLN A 465 2.03 -8.49 20.78
N LEU A 466 0.71 -8.77 20.73
CA LEU A 466 -0.17 -8.19 19.72
C LEU A 466 -0.20 -6.66 19.74
N LYS A 467 0.05 -6.01 20.89
CA LYS A 467 0.18 -4.54 20.98
C LYS A 467 1.41 -4.00 20.23
N LEU A 468 2.40 -4.85 19.99
CA LEU A 468 3.62 -4.51 19.25
C LEU A 468 3.50 -4.82 17.74
N VAL A 469 2.47 -5.54 17.34
CA VAL A 469 2.16 -5.76 15.92
C VAL A 469 1.53 -4.50 15.35
N LYS A 470 2.24 -3.82 14.44
CA LYS A 470 1.73 -2.60 13.79
C LYS A 470 0.60 -2.91 12.80
N GLY A 471 0.68 -4.05 12.12
CA GLY A 471 -0.27 -4.51 11.13
C GLY A 471 0.41 -5.28 9.99
N ILE A 472 -0.20 -5.22 8.81
CA ILE A 472 0.16 -6.05 7.66
C ILE A 472 0.64 -5.16 6.50
N GLN A 473 1.64 -5.63 5.77
CA GLN A 473 2.06 -5.04 4.50
C GLN A 473 2.14 -6.09 3.41
N SER A 474 1.79 -5.71 2.18
CA SER A 474 2.05 -6.51 0.99
C SER A 474 3.15 -5.89 0.15
N ASN A 475 3.98 -6.71 -0.47
CA ASN A 475 5.14 -6.28 -1.24
C ASN A 475 4.96 -6.61 -2.73
N VAL A 476 5.25 -5.63 -3.59
CA VAL A 476 5.18 -5.74 -5.05
C VAL A 476 6.60 -5.55 -5.59
N TRP A 477 7.40 -6.63 -5.51
CA TRP A 477 8.75 -6.64 -6.06
C TRP A 477 8.73 -6.56 -7.59
N GLY A 478 9.71 -5.87 -8.15
CA GLY A 478 9.66 -5.38 -9.51
C GLY A 478 10.22 -6.31 -10.58
N GLU A 479 10.90 -7.42 -10.25
CA GLU A 479 11.68 -8.24 -11.19
C GLU A 479 10.88 -8.67 -12.43
N PHE A 480 9.60 -9.01 -12.24
CA PHE A 480 8.70 -9.42 -13.31
C PHE A 480 7.45 -8.54 -13.41
N ILE A 481 7.57 -7.27 -12.97
CA ILE A 481 6.46 -6.31 -13.01
C ILE A 481 6.91 -5.01 -13.69
N PRO A 482 7.19 -5.04 -15.02
CA PRO A 482 7.74 -3.88 -15.71
C PRO A 482 6.71 -2.82 -16.12
N THR A 483 5.40 -3.11 -15.98
CA THR A 483 4.32 -2.21 -16.42
C THR A 483 3.24 -2.04 -15.37
N VAL A 484 2.52 -0.92 -15.46
CA VAL A 484 1.32 -0.67 -14.64
C VAL A 484 0.27 -1.77 -14.82
N GLY A 485 0.04 -2.21 -16.07
CA GLY A 485 -0.92 -3.29 -16.34
C GLY A 485 -0.53 -4.60 -15.67
N ARG A 486 0.77 -4.96 -15.65
CA ARG A 486 1.24 -6.14 -14.93
C ARG A 486 1.12 -5.95 -13.42
N MET A 487 1.50 -4.80 -12.91
CA MET A 487 1.37 -4.46 -11.47
C MET A 487 -0.09 -4.60 -11.02
N GLN A 488 -1.04 -4.02 -11.75
CA GLN A 488 -2.45 -4.11 -11.43
C GLN A 488 -2.96 -5.56 -11.42
N PHE A 489 -2.55 -6.37 -12.41
CA PHE A 489 -2.91 -7.79 -12.48
C PHE A 489 -2.36 -8.59 -11.29
N MET A 490 -1.16 -8.26 -10.84
CA MET A 490 -0.53 -8.95 -9.71
C MET A 490 -1.08 -8.48 -8.36
N VAL A 491 -1.50 -7.22 -8.25
CA VAL A 491 -2.02 -6.63 -7.01
C VAL A 491 -3.50 -6.96 -6.80
N PHE A 492 -4.33 -6.83 -7.84
CA PHE A 492 -5.77 -7.00 -7.71
C PHE A 492 -6.26 -8.37 -8.20
N PRO A 493 -7.20 -9.01 -7.48
CA PRO A 493 -7.92 -8.53 -6.30
C PRO A 493 -7.25 -8.86 -4.95
N ARG A 494 -6.02 -9.41 -4.91
CA ARG A 494 -5.34 -9.84 -3.65
C ARG A 494 -5.25 -8.71 -2.62
N ALA A 495 -5.00 -7.50 -3.07
CA ALA A 495 -4.94 -6.33 -2.19
C ALA A 495 -6.25 -6.08 -1.44
N LEU A 496 -7.41 -6.38 -2.05
CA LEU A 496 -8.71 -6.23 -1.38
C LEU A 496 -8.85 -7.23 -0.21
N ALA A 497 -8.39 -8.46 -0.41
CA ALA A 497 -8.37 -9.47 0.65
C ALA A 497 -7.42 -9.06 1.78
N MET A 498 -6.21 -8.64 1.46
CA MET A 498 -5.20 -8.32 2.45
C MET A 498 -5.54 -7.07 3.27
N VAL A 499 -6.08 -6.03 2.66
CA VAL A 499 -6.49 -4.84 3.42
C VAL A 499 -7.65 -5.14 4.37
N GLU A 500 -8.58 -6.03 3.99
CA GLU A 500 -9.65 -6.45 4.87
C GLU A 500 -9.11 -7.22 6.08
N LYS A 501 -8.11 -8.07 5.88
CA LYS A 501 -7.43 -8.76 7.00
C LYS A 501 -6.76 -7.79 7.98
N ALA A 502 -6.27 -6.66 7.51
CA ALA A 502 -5.63 -5.64 8.35
C ALA A 502 -6.65 -4.65 8.95
N TRP A 503 -7.82 -4.51 8.33
CA TRP A 503 -8.86 -3.56 8.76
C TRP A 503 -9.91 -4.20 9.66
N THR A 504 -10.46 -5.34 9.24
CA THR A 504 -11.60 -5.97 9.88
C THR A 504 -11.13 -6.92 10.98
N PRO A 505 -11.69 -6.86 12.21
CA PRO A 505 -11.36 -7.80 13.26
C PRO A 505 -11.50 -9.27 12.81
N ASN A 506 -10.61 -10.15 13.28
CA ASN A 506 -10.54 -11.54 12.81
C ASN A 506 -11.85 -12.32 12.98
N ASP A 507 -12.58 -12.07 14.06
CA ASP A 507 -13.87 -12.71 14.37
C ASP A 507 -15.02 -12.26 13.46
N ALA A 508 -14.86 -11.12 12.77
CA ALA A 508 -15.82 -10.61 11.80
C ALA A 508 -15.46 -10.97 10.33
N GLN A 509 -14.29 -11.56 10.10
CA GLN A 509 -13.86 -11.97 8.75
C GLN A 509 -14.63 -13.21 8.30
N ASN A 510 -15.21 -13.17 7.10
CA ASN A 510 -15.94 -14.29 6.51
C ASN A 510 -15.74 -14.31 5.01
N TRP A 511 -15.25 -15.44 4.47
CA TRP A 511 -14.92 -15.58 3.05
C TRP A 511 -16.13 -15.39 2.13
N GLU A 512 -17.25 -16.03 2.44
CA GLU A 512 -18.45 -16.01 1.61
C GLU A 512 -19.03 -14.58 1.52
N ASN A 513 -19.01 -13.85 2.63
CA ASN A 513 -19.40 -12.44 2.67
C ASN A 513 -18.41 -11.57 1.87
N PHE A 514 -17.10 -11.78 2.04
CA PHE A 514 -16.08 -11.06 1.28
C PHE A 514 -16.22 -11.33 -0.23
N GLU A 515 -16.34 -12.60 -0.64
CA GLU A 515 -16.49 -12.99 -2.05
C GLU A 515 -17.75 -12.37 -2.68
N HIS A 516 -18.85 -12.29 -1.93
CA HIS A 516 -20.07 -11.62 -2.40
C HIS A 516 -19.83 -10.12 -2.67
N ARG A 517 -19.21 -9.40 -1.73
CA ARG A 517 -18.87 -7.97 -1.89
C ARG A 517 -17.83 -7.75 -3.00
N LEU A 518 -16.86 -8.64 -3.11
CA LEU A 518 -15.83 -8.58 -4.14
C LEU A 518 -16.41 -8.56 -5.56
N LYS A 519 -17.48 -9.32 -5.85
CA LYS A 519 -18.13 -9.32 -7.17
C LYS A 519 -18.55 -7.90 -7.60
N SER A 520 -19.11 -7.11 -6.68
CA SER A 520 -19.44 -5.69 -6.94
C SER A 520 -18.17 -4.86 -7.19
N HIS A 521 -17.10 -5.10 -6.41
CA HIS A 521 -15.84 -4.39 -6.56
C HIS A 521 -15.10 -4.72 -7.86
N LEU A 522 -15.26 -5.91 -8.45
CA LEU A 522 -14.72 -6.19 -9.77
C LEU A 522 -15.33 -5.28 -10.85
N HIS A 523 -16.63 -4.95 -10.75
CA HIS A 523 -17.25 -3.95 -11.64
C HIS A 523 -16.63 -2.56 -11.43
N ARG A 524 -16.33 -2.19 -10.18
CA ARG A 524 -15.65 -0.94 -9.84
C ARG A 524 -14.23 -0.89 -10.40
N LEU A 525 -13.46 -1.98 -10.29
CA LEU A 525 -12.13 -2.09 -10.90
C LEU A 525 -12.18 -1.94 -12.43
N ASN A 526 -13.20 -2.53 -13.07
CA ASN A 526 -13.44 -2.33 -14.51
C ASN A 526 -13.72 -0.86 -14.85
N ALA A 527 -14.59 -0.19 -14.08
CA ALA A 527 -14.91 1.23 -14.30
C ALA A 527 -13.68 2.14 -14.10
N ALA A 528 -12.77 1.75 -13.21
CA ALA A 528 -11.47 2.40 -13.01
C ALA A 528 -10.43 2.08 -14.09
N GLY A 529 -10.70 1.18 -15.01
CA GLY A 529 -9.73 0.72 -16.03
C GLY A 529 -8.57 -0.10 -15.47
N ILE A 530 -8.75 -0.73 -14.31
CA ILE A 530 -7.72 -1.53 -13.64
C ILE A 530 -7.66 -2.91 -14.28
N ASN A 531 -6.47 -3.30 -14.73
CA ASN A 531 -6.19 -4.65 -15.23
C ASN A 531 -6.02 -5.64 -14.06
N TYR A 532 -7.11 -6.10 -13.47
CA TYR A 532 -7.06 -7.08 -12.39
C TYR A 532 -7.07 -8.53 -12.90
N ARG A 533 -6.60 -9.48 -12.10
CA ARG A 533 -6.71 -10.91 -12.41
C ARG A 533 -8.19 -11.35 -12.30
N PRO A 534 -8.79 -11.87 -13.39
CA PRO A 534 -10.16 -12.38 -13.36
C PRO A 534 -10.32 -13.51 -12.33
N LEU A 535 -11.45 -13.55 -11.64
CA LEU A 535 -11.85 -14.72 -10.88
C LEU A 535 -12.37 -15.76 -11.87
N GLN A 536 -11.94 -17.02 -11.74
CA GLN A 536 -12.62 -18.09 -12.48
C GLN A 536 -14.04 -18.22 -11.92
N THR A 537 -15.00 -18.04 -12.79
CA THR A 537 -16.37 -18.44 -12.50
C THR A 537 -16.37 -19.96 -12.42
N THR A 538 -16.54 -20.51 -11.22
CA THR A 538 -17.03 -21.89 -11.12
C THR A 538 -18.33 -21.91 -11.91
N GLN A 539 -18.29 -22.51 -13.12
CA GLN A 539 -19.54 -22.83 -13.81
C GLN A 539 -20.35 -23.70 -12.85
N PRO A 540 -21.64 -23.41 -12.68
CA PRO A 540 -22.52 -24.20 -11.81
C PRO A 540 -22.61 -25.66 -12.27
#